data_8749d5656427f323c852cb0a8ccf94d8
#
_entry.id   8749d5656427f323c852cb0a8ccf94d8
#
_cell.length_a   1.000
_cell.length_b   1.000
_cell.length_c   1.000
_cell.angle_alpha   90.00
_cell.angle_beta   90.00
_cell.angle_gamma   90.00
#
_symmetry.space_group_name_H-M   'P 1'
#
loop_
_entity.id
_entity.type
_entity.pdbx_description
1 polymer ?
#
loop_
_entity_poly.entity_id
_entity_poly.type
_entity_poly.pdbx_seq_one_letter_code
_entity_poly.pdbx_strand_id
1 'polypeptide(L)'
;MVKLGVNIDHIATIRQQRKVGYPSVIEAAKIVEKCGAYQITVHLREDRRHIQDEDVIQLRKILKIPLNLEMSLNKDIVNFALKVKPEEVCIVPERRRELTTEGGLDLEKNYKRLKEVISKLKQRGIVVSLFIEPDIKTIKLAKELQTDAVELHTGKYSLCKVGSKSFYKELERIKKAAEYVVKEGLILNAGHGLDYNNVKPIAEIKGMNILNIGFSIISRAVFVGLENAVKEMLVLIKG
;
A
#
# COMPACT_ATOMS: atom_id res chain seq x y z
N MET A 1 -16.70 2.03 -7.59
CA MET A 1 -15.60 1.72 -8.54
C MET A 1 -14.31 1.70 -7.75
N VAL A 2 -13.50 0.67 -7.90
CA VAL A 2 -12.20 0.55 -7.21
C VAL A 2 -11.23 1.63 -7.69
N LYS A 3 -10.35 2.07 -6.81
CA LYS A 3 -9.38 3.14 -7.06
C LYS A 3 -7.96 2.56 -7.13
N LEU A 4 -7.05 3.25 -7.84
CA LEU A 4 -5.65 2.87 -7.93
C LEU A 4 -4.80 3.75 -7.02
N GLY A 5 -4.10 3.14 -6.07
CA GLY A 5 -2.95 3.70 -5.39
C GLY A 5 -1.67 3.22 -6.08
N VAL A 6 -0.80 4.12 -6.47
CA VAL A 6 0.47 3.75 -7.12
C VAL A 6 1.62 3.90 -6.15
N ASN A 7 2.23 2.76 -5.78
CA ASN A 7 3.47 2.77 -5.00
C ASN A 7 4.66 3.06 -5.96
N ILE A 8 5.41 4.12 -5.66
CA ILE A 8 6.53 4.59 -6.48
C ILE A 8 7.91 4.33 -5.86
N ASP A 9 8.01 3.45 -4.87
CA ASP A 9 9.28 3.14 -4.17
C ASP A 9 10.37 2.69 -5.11
N HIS A 10 10.02 1.91 -6.15
CA HIS A 10 11.01 1.38 -7.09
C HIS A 10 11.66 2.45 -7.97
N ILE A 11 11.02 3.62 -8.16
CA ILE A 11 11.66 4.81 -8.75
C ILE A 11 12.81 5.26 -7.85
N ALA A 12 12.55 5.37 -6.54
CA ALA A 12 13.59 5.70 -5.56
C ALA A 12 14.66 4.61 -5.47
N THR A 13 14.28 3.32 -5.59
CA THR A 13 15.23 2.20 -5.61
C THR A 13 16.25 2.37 -6.75
N ILE A 14 15.80 2.67 -7.97
CA ILE A 14 16.68 2.91 -9.12
C ILE A 14 17.60 4.10 -8.84
N ARG A 15 17.08 5.22 -8.34
CA ARG A 15 17.85 6.40 -7.95
C ARG A 15 18.96 6.06 -6.94
N GLN A 16 18.64 5.29 -5.93
CA GLN A 16 19.57 4.96 -4.85
C GLN A 16 20.69 4.00 -5.26
N GLN A 17 20.55 3.27 -6.39
CA GLN A 17 21.66 2.46 -6.94
C GLN A 17 22.88 3.32 -7.30
N ARG A 18 22.68 4.58 -7.68
CA ARG A 18 23.74 5.49 -8.08
C ARG A 18 23.84 6.72 -7.19
N LYS A 19 22.88 6.95 -6.29
CA LYS A 19 22.77 8.11 -5.39
C LYS A 19 22.86 9.46 -6.14
N VAL A 20 22.20 9.51 -7.30
CA VAL A 20 22.09 10.72 -8.15
C VAL A 20 20.68 11.28 -8.07
N GLY A 21 20.43 12.46 -8.68
CA GLY A 21 19.11 13.11 -8.60
C GLY A 21 18.01 12.47 -9.47
N TYR A 22 18.28 11.42 -10.21
CA TYR A 22 17.34 10.76 -11.12
C TYR A 22 17.35 9.23 -10.99
N PRO A 23 16.22 8.56 -11.36
CA PRO A 23 14.92 9.15 -11.69
C PRO A 23 14.30 9.88 -10.50
N SER A 24 13.57 10.98 -10.79
CA SER A 24 12.95 11.83 -9.77
C SER A 24 11.65 11.18 -9.26
N VAL A 25 11.54 10.97 -7.95
CA VAL A 25 10.30 10.52 -7.28
C VAL A 25 9.18 11.54 -7.46
N ILE A 26 9.53 12.83 -7.42
CA ILE A 26 8.59 13.95 -7.59
C ILE A 26 8.00 14.00 -9.00
N GLU A 27 8.86 13.80 -10.02
CA GLU A 27 8.41 13.75 -11.40
C GLU A 27 7.51 12.54 -11.65
N ALA A 28 7.89 11.36 -11.15
CA ALA A 28 7.06 10.15 -11.22
C ALA A 28 5.68 10.36 -10.58
N ALA A 29 5.62 10.96 -9.39
CA ALA A 29 4.37 11.25 -8.71
C ALA A 29 3.45 12.18 -9.52
N LYS A 30 4.00 13.23 -10.15
CA LYS A 30 3.23 14.14 -11.04
C LYS A 30 2.68 13.43 -12.27
N ILE A 31 3.45 12.52 -12.87
CA ILE A 31 2.99 11.71 -14.01
C ILE A 31 1.82 10.81 -13.57
N VAL A 32 1.97 10.12 -12.45
CA VAL A 32 0.95 9.23 -11.88
C VAL A 32 -0.35 10.00 -11.56
N GLU A 33 -0.23 11.17 -10.90
CA GLU A 33 -1.36 12.05 -10.61
C GLU A 33 -2.08 12.49 -11.90
N LYS A 34 -1.34 12.93 -12.90
CA LYS A 34 -1.88 13.33 -14.22
C LYS A 34 -2.63 12.18 -14.92
N CYS A 35 -2.22 10.94 -14.72
CA CYS A 35 -2.90 9.76 -15.27
C CYS A 35 -4.25 9.46 -14.60
N GLY A 36 -4.59 10.10 -13.48
CA GLY A 36 -5.84 9.89 -12.76
C GLY A 36 -5.78 8.76 -11.74
N ALA A 37 -4.61 8.41 -11.23
CA ALA A 37 -4.48 7.60 -10.01
C ALA A 37 -5.14 8.33 -8.83
N TYR A 38 -5.67 7.56 -7.89
CA TYR A 38 -6.36 8.12 -6.73
C TYR A 38 -5.39 8.61 -5.67
N GLN A 39 -4.29 7.89 -5.44
CA GLN A 39 -3.27 8.25 -4.45
C GLN A 39 -1.88 7.82 -4.87
N ILE A 40 -0.88 8.45 -4.27
CA ILE A 40 0.52 8.00 -4.29
C ILE A 40 0.79 7.25 -2.99
N THR A 41 1.42 6.08 -3.10
CA THR A 41 1.92 5.31 -1.96
C THR A 41 3.44 5.30 -1.97
N VAL A 42 4.05 5.55 -0.80
CA VAL A 42 5.49 5.43 -0.59
C VAL A 42 5.78 4.79 0.76
N HIS A 43 6.79 3.95 0.82
CA HIS A 43 7.24 3.32 2.06
C HIS A 43 8.53 3.98 2.57
N LEU A 44 8.43 4.69 3.69
CA LEU A 44 9.59 5.24 4.38
C LEU A 44 10.16 4.20 5.34
N ARG A 45 11.07 3.37 4.85
CA ARG A 45 11.72 2.33 5.65
C ARG A 45 12.66 2.92 6.71
N GLU A 46 12.84 2.17 7.81
CA GLU A 46 13.78 2.56 8.88
C GLU A 46 15.22 2.77 8.36
N ASP A 47 15.64 1.97 7.39
CA ASP A 47 16.99 2.01 6.81
C ASP A 47 17.14 2.97 5.63
N ARG A 48 16.05 3.66 5.20
CA ARG A 48 16.05 4.63 4.10
C ARG A 48 16.69 4.10 2.80
N ARG A 49 16.54 2.78 2.51
CA ARG A 49 17.21 2.18 1.33
C ARG A 49 16.68 2.70 -0.01
N HIS A 50 15.51 3.32 -0.05
CA HIS A 50 14.92 3.90 -1.26
C HIS A 50 14.31 5.29 -1.00
N ILE A 51 13.08 5.41 -0.53
CA ILE A 51 12.45 6.69 -0.19
C ILE A 51 13.21 7.35 0.95
N GLN A 52 13.44 8.66 0.82
CA GLN A 52 14.09 9.52 1.80
C GLN A 52 13.06 10.44 2.46
N ASP A 53 13.39 10.96 3.64
CA ASP A 53 12.52 11.87 4.38
C ASP A 53 12.13 13.09 3.53
N GLU A 54 13.07 13.63 2.76
CA GLU A 54 12.83 14.79 1.88
C GLU A 54 11.85 14.46 0.75
N ASP A 55 11.88 13.24 0.19
CA ASP A 55 10.89 12.80 -0.80
C ASP A 55 9.46 12.92 -0.24
N VAL A 56 9.24 12.39 0.97
CA VAL A 56 7.92 12.40 1.62
C VAL A 56 7.46 13.84 1.91
N ILE A 57 8.37 14.69 2.39
CA ILE A 57 8.08 16.12 2.66
C ILE A 57 7.69 16.84 1.38
N GLN A 58 8.43 16.61 0.30
CA GLN A 58 8.15 17.25 -0.99
C GLN A 58 6.86 16.73 -1.61
N LEU A 59 6.63 15.41 -1.62
CA LEU A 59 5.39 14.79 -2.09
C LEU A 59 4.17 15.39 -1.36
N ARG A 60 4.24 15.48 -0.03
CA ARG A 60 3.15 16.04 0.78
C ARG A 60 2.81 17.49 0.43
N LYS A 61 3.81 18.28 0.01
CA LYS A 61 3.63 19.68 -0.39
C LYS A 61 3.01 19.86 -1.76
N ILE A 62 3.34 18.97 -2.72
CA ILE A 62 3.02 19.20 -4.13
C ILE A 62 1.81 18.43 -4.64
N LEU A 63 1.51 17.25 -4.04
CA LEU A 63 0.41 16.40 -4.48
C LEU A 63 -0.94 17.06 -4.22
N LYS A 64 -1.85 16.93 -5.19
CA LYS A 64 -3.27 17.28 -5.09
C LYS A 64 -4.13 16.07 -4.77
N ILE A 65 -3.58 14.87 -4.95
CA ILE A 65 -4.18 13.58 -4.56
C ILE A 65 -3.58 13.10 -3.23
N PRO A 66 -4.26 12.22 -2.48
CA PRO A 66 -3.75 11.73 -1.20
C PRO A 66 -2.37 11.09 -1.28
N LEU A 67 -1.57 11.32 -0.23
CA LEU A 67 -0.33 10.59 0.03
C LEU A 67 -0.60 9.52 1.09
N ASN A 68 -0.40 8.25 0.72
CA ASN A 68 -0.37 7.13 1.65
C ASN A 68 1.08 6.82 2.03
N LEU A 69 1.40 6.95 3.31
CA LEU A 69 2.73 6.65 3.86
C LEU A 69 2.73 5.26 4.49
N GLU A 70 3.37 4.30 3.84
CA GLU A 70 3.68 3.02 4.48
C GLU A 70 4.82 3.21 5.47
N MET A 71 4.64 2.69 6.69
CA MET A 71 5.61 2.86 7.77
C MET A 71 5.59 1.72 8.78
N SER A 72 6.73 1.50 9.45
CA SER A 72 6.81 0.61 10.61
C SER A 72 6.36 1.32 11.90
N LEU A 73 6.28 0.55 13.00
CA LEU A 73 6.02 1.09 14.34
C LEU A 73 7.26 1.72 15.02
N ASN A 74 8.34 1.94 14.28
CA ASN A 74 9.53 2.60 14.81
C ASN A 74 9.17 4.02 15.27
N LYS A 75 9.68 4.40 16.45
CA LYS A 75 9.36 5.69 17.10
C LYS A 75 9.69 6.89 16.20
N ASP A 76 10.83 6.84 15.51
CA ASP A 76 11.30 7.96 14.67
C ASP A 76 10.42 8.11 13.43
N ILE A 77 10.02 6.98 12.81
CA ILE A 77 9.11 6.98 11.67
C ILE A 77 7.71 7.46 12.08
N VAL A 78 7.19 7.02 13.23
CA VAL A 78 5.90 7.50 13.76
C VAL A 78 5.95 9.01 14.02
N ASN A 79 7.01 9.52 14.66
CA ASN A 79 7.19 10.95 14.89
C ASN A 79 7.29 11.74 13.59
N PHE A 80 7.97 11.18 12.58
CA PHE A 80 8.05 11.78 11.26
C PHE A 80 6.66 11.88 10.59
N ALA A 81 5.87 10.79 10.60
CA ALA A 81 4.51 10.78 10.08
C ALA A 81 3.60 11.81 10.77
N LEU A 82 3.67 11.92 12.11
CA LEU A 82 2.94 12.93 12.90
C LEU A 82 3.32 14.37 12.54
N LYS A 83 4.57 14.62 12.10
CA LYS A 83 5.06 15.93 11.67
C LYS A 83 4.63 16.26 10.24
N VAL A 84 4.77 15.30 9.31
CA VAL A 84 4.45 15.49 7.88
C VAL A 84 2.95 15.51 7.63
N LYS A 85 2.18 14.72 8.41
CA LYS A 85 0.72 14.58 8.31
C LYS A 85 0.27 14.19 6.88
N PRO A 86 0.67 13.00 6.39
CA PRO A 86 0.08 12.47 5.17
C PRO A 86 -1.42 12.26 5.35
N GLU A 87 -2.17 12.14 4.27
CA GLU A 87 -3.61 11.86 4.32
C GLU A 87 -3.90 10.49 4.90
N GLU A 88 -3.07 9.49 4.55
CA GLU A 88 -3.18 8.12 5.04
C GLU A 88 -1.82 7.60 5.50
N VAL A 89 -1.85 6.76 6.53
CA VAL A 89 -0.72 5.93 6.96
C VAL A 89 -1.14 4.47 6.88
N CYS A 90 -0.37 3.65 6.19
CA CYS A 90 -0.49 2.20 6.25
C CYS A 90 0.63 1.63 7.13
N ILE A 91 0.27 1.01 8.27
CA ILE A 91 1.25 0.41 9.15
C ILE A 91 1.59 -0.99 8.65
N VAL A 92 2.85 -1.20 8.28
CA VAL A 92 3.37 -2.44 7.70
C VAL A 92 4.43 -3.08 8.62
N PRO A 93 4.62 -4.41 8.55
CA PRO A 93 5.78 -5.03 9.20
C PRO A 93 7.06 -4.64 8.46
N GLU A 94 8.15 -4.46 9.21
CA GLU A 94 9.46 -4.20 8.62
C GLU A 94 10.53 -5.06 9.30
N ARG A 95 11.22 -5.86 8.49
CA ARG A 95 12.40 -6.61 8.91
C ARG A 95 13.58 -6.18 8.05
N ARG A 96 14.72 -5.88 8.68
CA ARG A 96 15.90 -5.35 7.99
C ARG A 96 16.43 -6.26 6.87
N ARG A 97 16.24 -7.57 6.99
CA ARG A 97 16.76 -8.56 6.03
C ARG A 97 15.83 -8.87 4.85
N GLU A 98 14.57 -8.42 4.90
CA GLU A 98 13.62 -8.66 3.81
C GLU A 98 13.86 -7.68 2.66
N LEU A 99 13.79 -8.17 1.42
CA LEU A 99 13.82 -7.31 0.21
C LEU A 99 12.51 -6.56 0.07
N THR A 100 11.39 -7.23 0.40
CA THR A 100 10.03 -6.69 0.40
C THR A 100 9.30 -7.15 1.66
N THR A 101 8.07 -6.67 1.88
CA THR A 101 7.22 -7.11 2.98
C THR A 101 6.70 -8.53 2.72
N GLU A 102 7.13 -9.51 3.51
CA GLU A 102 6.84 -10.94 3.27
C GLU A 102 5.59 -11.47 4.00
N GLY A 103 4.80 -10.62 4.63
CA GLY A 103 3.58 -11.02 5.33
C GLY A 103 2.87 -9.84 5.98
N GLY A 104 1.68 -10.09 6.51
CA GLY A 104 0.92 -9.09 7.24
C GLY A 104 1.51 -8.75 8.61
N LEU A 105 1.14 -7.59 9.14
CA LEU A 105 1.52 -7.13 10.46
C LEU A 105 0.93 -8.04 11.55
N ASP A 106 1.77 -8.46 12.50
CA ASP A 106 1.34 -9.21 13.68
C ASP A 106 0.69 -8.27 14.70
N LEU A 107 -0.65 -8.23 14.67
CA LEU A 107 -1.43 -7.34 15.53
C LEU A 107 -1.42 -7.78 16.99
N GLU A 108 -1.38 -9.08 17.30
CA GLU A 108 -1.37 -9.58 18.68
C GLU A 108 -0.09 -9.14 19.38
N LYS A 109 1.06 -9.40 18.78
CA LYS A 109 2.36 -9.04 19.30
C LYS A 109 2.52 -7.54 19.52
N ASN A 110 1.94 -6.74 18.63
CA ASN A 110 2.12 -5.28 18.62
C ASN A 110 0.91 -4.52 19.21
N TYR A 111 -0.07 -5.20 19.82
CA TYR A 111 -1.37 -4.64 20.18
C TYR A 111 -1.29 -3.33 20.97
N LYS A 112 -0.55 -3.32 22.08
CA LYS A 112 -0.41 -2.12 22.94
C LYS A 112 0.19 -0.95 22.17
N ARG A 113 1.23 -1.22 21.39
CA ARG A 113 1.93 -0.19 20.61
C ARG A 113 1.05 0.34 19.48
N LEU A 114 0.33 -0.55 18.78
CA LEU A 114 -0.62 -0.19 17.74
C LEU A 114 -1.71 0.72 18.29
N LYS A 115 -2.33 0.37 19.42
CA LYS A 115 -3.38 1.17 20.04
C LYS A 115 -2.92 2.61 20.33
N GLU A 116 -1.70 2.77 20.87
CA GLU A 116 -1.10 4.08 21.14
C GLU A 116 -0.85 4.87 19.84
N VAL A 117 -0.24 4.22 18.83
CA VAL A 117 0.14 4.88 17.57
C VAL A 117 -1.09 5.25 16.76
N ILE A 118 -2.07 4.35 16.61
CA ILE A 118 -3.33 4.62 15.91
C ILE A 118 -4.03 5.83 16.55
N SER A 119 -4.16 5.86 17.88
CA SER A 119 -4.79 6.99 18.57
C SER A 119 -4.08 8.32 18.27
N LYS A 120 -2.74 8.36 18.32
CA LYS A 120 -1.95 9.57 18.02
C LYS A 120 -2.11 10.05 16.57
N LEU A 121 -2.10 9.13 15.61
CA LEU A 121 -2.27 9.45 14.19
C LEU A 121 -3.68 10.00 13.93
N LYS A 122 -4.72 9.34 14.44
CA LYS A 122 -6.13 9.77 14.30
C LYS A 122 -6.39 11.13 14.93
N GLN A 123 -5.79 11.45 16.07
CA GLN A 123 -5.86 12.80 16.69
C GLN A 123 -5.25 13.90 15.81
N ARG A 124 -4.43 13.54 14.83
CA ARG A 124 -3.86 14.46 13.82
C ARG A 124 -4.65 14.50 12.52
N GLY A 125 -5.80 13.80 12.47
CA GLY A 125 -6.66 13.73 11.28
C GLY A 125 -6.09 12.82 10.18
N ILE A 126 -5.16 11.92 10.52
CA ILE A 126 -4.55 10.97 9.57
C ILE A 126 -5.41 9.70 9.55
N VAL A 127 -5.81 9.25 8.37
CA VAL A 127 -6.48 7.95 8.18
C VAL A 127 -5.47 6.83 8.44
N VAL A 128 -5.84 5.84 9.24
CA VAL A 128 -4.93 4.73 9.59
C VAL A 128 -5.41 3.43 8.99
N SER A 129 -4.57 2.82 8.18
CA SER A 129 -4.70 1.48 7.60
C SER A 129 -3.71 0.52 8.25
N LEU A 130 -4.08 -0.76 8.36
CA LEU A 130 -3.20 -1.83 8.81
C LEU A 130 -3.02 -2.84 7.68
N PHE A 131 -1.75 -3.13 7.32
CA PHE A 131 -1.41 -4.16 6.34
C PHE A 131 -1.45 -5.54 6.99
N ILE A 132 -2.45 -6.36 6.68
CA ILE A 132 -2.73 -7.60 7.39
C ILE A 132 -2.93 -8.80 6.45
N GLU A 133 -2.70 -10.00 6.98
CA GLU A 133 -3.13 -11.23 6.30
C GLU A 133 -4.66 -11.27 6.19
N PRO A 134 -5.23 -11.80 5.07
CA PRO A 134 -6.66 -11.99 4.91
C PRO A 134 -7.18 -13.13 5.80
N ASP A 135 -7.36 -12.83 7.07
CA ASP A 135 -7.76 -13.72 8.15
C ASP A 135 -8.74 -13.02 9.10
N ILE A 136 -9.85 -13.70 9.43
CA ILE A 136 -10.96 -13.13 10.22
C ILE A 136 -10.51 -12.73 11.63
N LYS A 137 -9.64 -13.53 12.26
CA LYS A 137 -9.14 -13.22 13.62
C LYS A 137 -8.35 -11.91 13.61
N THR A 138 -7.50 -11.73 12.63
CA THR A 138 -6.70 -10.51 12.45
C THR A 138 -7.58 -9.30 12.16
N ILE A 139 -8.63 -9.45 11.34
CA ILE A 139 -9.58 -8.36 11.06
C ILE A 139 -10.36 -7.93 12.31
N LYS A 140 -10.77 -8.88 13.17
CA LYS A 140 -11.38 -8.56 14.47
C LYS A 140 -10.48 -7.70 15.33
N LEU A 141 -9.20 -8.07 15.44
CA LEU A 141 -8.21 -7.28 16.18
C LEU A 141 -8.01 -5.88 15.59
N ALA A 142 -8.00 -5.74 14.26
CA ALA A 142 -7.94 -4.45 13.59
C ALA A 142 -9.15 -3.57 13.98
N LYS A 143 -10.36 -4.15 14.04
CA LYS A 143 -11.57 -3.45 14.51
C LYS A 143 -11.47 -3.02 15.97
N GLU A 144 -11.01 -3.91 16.85
CA GLU A 144 -10.79 -3.60 18.28
C GLU A 144 -9.76 -2.49 18.49
N LEU A 145 -8.75 -2.42 17.63
CA LEU A 145 -7.74 -1.34 17.61
C LEU A 145 -8.31 0.00 17.10
N GLN A 146 -9.54 0.03 16.59
CA GLN A 146 -10.23 1.21 16.05
C GLN A 146 -9.48 1.84 14.86
N THR A 147 -8.85 1.01 14.04
CA THR A 147 -8.30 1.47 12.75
C THR A 147 -9.41 1.87 11.79
N ASP A 148 -9.12 2.73 10.81
CA ASP A 148 -10.10 3.19 9.83
C ASP A 148 -10.20 2.23 8.64
N ALA A 149 -9.06 1.66 8.24
CA ALA A 149 -8.92 0.80 7.09
C ALA A 149 -8.06 -0.43 7.38
N VAL A 150 -8.18 -1.43 6.54
CA VAL A 150 -7.22 -2.51 6.42
C VAL A 150 -6.81 -2.68 4.97
N GLU A 151 -5.54 -3.02 4.77
CA GLU A 151 -5.03 -3.45 3.49
C GLU A 151 -4.74 -4.96 3.54
N LEU A 152 -5.50 -5.74 2.79
CA LEU A 152 -5.33 -7.18 2.73
C LEU A 152 -4.10 -7.55 1.90
N HIS A 153 -3.19 -8.31 2.50
CA HIS A 153 -1.99 -8.82 1.86
C HIS A 153 -2.33 -9.85 0.79
N THR A 154 -2.04 -9.54 -0.47
CA THR A 154 -2.32 -10.42 -1.63
C THR A 154 -1.11 -11.24 -2.09
N GLY A 155 0.01 -11.21 -1.37
CA GLY A 155 1.26 -11.85 -1.79
C GLY A 155 1.15 -13.34 -2.07
N LYS A 156 0.47 -14.12 -1.19
CA LYS A 156 0.27 -15.56 -1.43
C LYS A 156 -0.56 -15.84 -2.69
N TYR A 157 -1.57 -15.01 -2.94
CA TYR A 157 -2.38 -15.07 -4.15
C TYR A 157 -1.54 -14.76 -5.40
N SER A 158 -0.72 -13.72 -5.34
CA SER A 158 0.09 -13.28 -6.48
C SER A 158 1.16 -14.27 -6.90
N LEU A 159 1.64 -15.10 -5.98
CA LEU A 159 2.60 -16.18 -6.26
C LEU A 159 1.96 -17.42 -6.90
N CYS A 160 0.64 -17.51 -6.90
CA CYS A 160 -0.05 -18.64 -7.52
C CYS A 160 -0.09 -18.48 -9.06
N LYS A 161 0.10 -19.58 -9.78
CA LYS A 161 -0.13 -19.58 -11.23
C LYS A 161 -1.60 -19.27 -11.51
N VAL A 162 -1.86 -18.21 -12.28
CA VAL A 162 -3.21 -17.80 -12.66
C VAL A 162 -4.00 -18.96 -13.25
N GLY A 163 -5.24 -19.17 -12.79
CA GLY A 163 -6.13 -20.26 -13.19
C GLY A 163 -5.87 -21.60 -12.50
N SER A 164 -4.86 -21.70 -11.62
CA SER A 164 -4.62 -22.93 -10.85
C SER A 164 -5.58 -23.08 -9.67
N LYS A 165 -5.68 -24.30 -9.12
CA LYS A 165 -6.46 -24.57 -7.91
C LYS A 165 -6.01 -23.71 -6.72
N SER A 166 -4.70 -23.50 -6.56
CA SER A 166 -4.14 -22.64 -5.50
C SER A 166 -4.54 -21.18 -5.69
N PHE A 167 -4.54 -20.68 -6.92
CA PHE A 167 -5.00 -19.33 -7.25
C PHE A 167 -6.45 -19.10 -6.81
N TYR A 168 -7.37 -19.99 -7.19
CA TYR A 168 -8.77 -19.86 -6.79
C TYR A 168 -8.97 -20.05 -5.28
N LYS A 169 -8.19 -20.91 -4.64
CA LYS A 169 -8.25 -21.09 -3.18
C LYS A 169 -7.84 -19.80 -2.44
N GLU A 170 -6.75 -19.15 -2.87
CA GLU A 170 -6.31 -17.89 -2.26
C GLU A 170 -7.27 -16.74 -2.58
N LEU A 171 -7.83 -16.68 -3.79
CA LEU A 171 -8.86 -15.72 -4.15
C LEU A 171 -10.10 -15.84 -3.24
N GLU A 172 -10.59 -17.04 -3.00
CA GLU A 172 -11.72 -17.28 -2.10
C GLU A 172 -11.39 -16.92 -0.64
N ARG A 173 -10.13 -17.12 -0.20
CA ARG A 173 -9.67 -16.68 1.12
C ARG A 173 -9.74 -15.15 1.24
N ILE A 174 -9.27 -14.44 0.22
CA ILE A 174 -9.32 -12.98 0.17
C ILE A 174 -10.77 -12.47 0.12
N LYS A 175 -11.65 -13.08 -0.69
CA LYS A 175 -13.07 -12.70 -0.78
C LYS A 175 -13.77 -12.82 0.58
N LYS A 176 -13.60 -13.95 1.28
CA LYS A 176 -14.19 -14.16 2.62
C LYS A 176 -13.69 -13.12 3.63
N ALA A 177 -12.40 -12.81 3.61
CA ALA A 177 -11.83 -11.77 4.45
C ALA A 177 -12.40 -10.38 4.09
N ALA A 178 -12.50 -10.07 2.81
CA ALA A 178 -13.05 -8.81 2.30
C ALA A 178 -14.51 -8.60 2.72
N GLU A 179 -15.36 -9.61 2.58
CA GLU A 179 -16.74 -9.58 3.06
C GLU A 179 -16.81 -9.26 4.56
N TYR A 180 -15.90 -9.85 5.35
CA TYR A 180 -15.86 -9.63 6.78
C TYR A 180 -15.39 -8.20 7.10
N VAL A 181 -14.38 -7.67 6.40
CA VAL A 181 -13.92 -6.27 6.55
C VAL A 181 -15.08 -5.29 6.31
N VAL A 182 -15.83 -5.48 5.23
CA VAL A 182 -16.98 -4.63 4.88
C VAL A 182 -18.08 -4.73 5.94
N LYS A 183 -18.38 -5.95 6.43
CA LYS A 183 -19.36 -6.19 7.50
C LYS A 183 -19.00 -5.46 8.78
N GLU A 184 -17.72 -5.41 9.15
CA GLU A 184 -17.23 -4.69 10.34
C GLU A 184 -17.20 -3.17 10.15
N GLY A 185 -17.53 -2.65 8.95
CA GLY A 185 -17.55 -1.23 8.65
C GLY A 185 -16.15 -0.62 8.50
N LEU A 186 -15.14 -1.43 8.20
CA LEU A 186 -13.80 -0.95 7.89
C LEU A 186 -13.66 -0.66 6.39
N ILE A 187 -12.80 0.29 6.05
CA ILE A 187 -12.41 0.54 4.65
C ILE A 187 -11.54 -0.62 4.18
N LEU A 188 -11.91 -1.21 3.03
CA LEU A 188 -11.23 -2.36 2.44
C LEU A 188 -10.26 -1.93 1.35
N ASN A 189 -8.97 -2.06 1.60
CA ASN A 189 -7.90 -1.93 0.61
C ASN A 189 -7.21 -3.28 0.42
N ALA A 190 -6.43 -3.44 -0.66
CA ALA A 190 -5.59 -4.61 -0.87
C ALA A 190 -4.33 -4.23 -1.65
N GLY A 191 -3.26 -4.99 -1.47
CA GLY A 191 -2.00 -4.72 -2.14
C GLY A 191 -0.98 -5.85 -1.99
N HIS A 192 0.16 -5.63 -2.60
CA HIS A 192 1.34 -6.48 -2.64
C HIS A 192 1.25 -7.61 -3.67
N GLY A 193 2.11 -7.56 -4.68
CA GLY A 193 2.25 -8.60 -5.70
C GLY A 193 1.19 -8.60 -6.80
N LEU A 194 0.27 -7.64 -6.81
CA LEU A 194 -0.69 -7.49 -7.90
C LEU A 194 0.00 -7.01 -9.18
N ASP A 195 -0.41 -7.60 -10.31
CA ASP A 195 0.09 -7.30 -11.64
C ASP A 195 -1.02 -7.28 -12.70
N TYR A 196 -0.67 -7.08 -13.95
CA TYR A 196 -1.60 -6.97 -15.08
C TYR A 196 -2.35 -8.28 -15.40
N ASN A 197 -1.89 -9.44 -14.88
CA ASN A 197 -2.51 -10.75 -15.10
C ASN A 197 -3.45 -11.17 -13.97
N ASN A 198 -3.21 -10.66 -12.74
CA ASN A 198 -3.89 -11.14 -11.55
C ASN A 198 -4.76 -10.08 -10.84
N VAL A 199 -4.68 -8.79 -11.25
CA VAL A 199 -5.37 -7.69 -10.55
C VAL A 199 -6.89 -7.75 -10.68
N LYS A 200 -7.43 -8.14 -11.83
CA LYS A 200 -8.86 -8.05 -12.15
C LYS A 200 -9.74 -8.79 -11.15
N PRO A 201 -9.49 -10.06 -10.78
CA PRO A 201 -10.33 -10.77 -9.80
C PRO A 201 -10.36 -10.12 -8.41
N ILE A 202 -9.29 -9.39 -8.03
CA ILE A 202 -9.23 -8.64 -6.76
C ILE A 202 -10.00 -7.32 -6.89
N ALA A 203 -9.91 -6.63 -8.03
CA ALA A 203 -10.65 -5.40 -8.28
C ALA A 203 -12.17 -5.61 -8.30
N GLU A 204 -12.64 -6.80 -8.72
CA GLU A 204 -14.05 -7.18 -8.77
C GLU A 204 -14.66 -7.55 -7.39
N ILE A 205 -13.86 -7.63 -6.33
CA ILE A 205 -14.35 -7.93 -4.98
C ILE A 205 -15.26 -6.78 -4.50
N LYS A 206 -16.48 -7.12 -4.13
CA LYS A 206 -17.46 -6.14 -3.64
C LYS A 206 -16.95 -5.40 -2.40
N GLY A 207 -16.97 -4.08 -2.46
CA GLY A 207 -16.51 -3.22 -1.35
C GLY A 207 -15.02 -2.89 -1.42
N MET A 208 -14.26 -3.42 -2.40
CA MET A 208 -12.87 -3.02 -2.61
C MET A 208 -12.80 -1.51 -2.89
N ASN A 209 -11.99 -0.81 -2.10
CA ASN A 209 -11.84 0.64 -2.19
C ASN A 209 -10.58 1.03 -2.97
N ILE A 210 -9.39 0.61 -2.51
CA ILE A 210 -8.12 0.97 -3.15
C ILE A 210 -7.28 -0.29 -3.36
N LEU A 211 -6.62 -0.37 -4.52
CA LEU A 211 -5.54 -1.32 -4.77
C LEU A 211 -4.22 -0.57 -4.82
N ASN A 212 -3.30 -0.89 -3.87
CA ASN A 212 -1.95 -0.34 -3.84
C ASN A 212 -1.00 -1.22 -4.65
N ILE A 213 -0.52 -0.71 -5.79
CA ILE A 213 0.28 -1.47 -6.75
C ILE A 213 1.55 -0.69 -7.09
N GLY A 214 2.71 -1.33 -6.96
CA GLY A 214 4.01 -0.68 -7.21
C GLY A 214 4.85 -1.42 -8.24
N PHE A 215 5.47 -2.52 -7.83
CA PHE A 215 6.50 -3.22 -8.61
C PHE A 215 6.10 -3.49 -10.06
N SER A 216 4.92 -4.04 -10.29
CA SER A 216 4.46 -4.39 -11.65
C SER A 216 4.30 -3.16 -12.54
N ILE A 217 3.80 -2.04 -12.02
CA ILE A 217 3.65 -0.78 -12.76
C ILE A 217 5.03 -0.22 -13.13
N ILE A 218 5.96 -0.15 -12.18
CA ILE A 218 7.31 0.38 -12.45
C ILE A 218 8.08 -0.54 -13.39
N SER A 219 7.96 -1.85 -13.24
CA SER A 219 8.57 -2.83 -14.16
C SER A 219 8.01 -2.69 -15.59
N ARG A 220 6.70 -2.52 -15.73
CA ARG A 220 6.07 -2.29 -17.03
C ARG A 220 6.52 -0.97 -17.64
N ALA A 221 6.67 0.07 -16.82
CA ALA A 221 7.10 1.40 -17.25
C ALA A 221 8.48 1.42 -17.91
N VAL A 222 9.37 0.46 -17.60
CA VAL A 222 10.67 0.31 -18.28
C VAL A 222 10.53 0.12 -19.79
N PHE A 223 9.44 -0.54 -20.23
CA PHE A 223 9.21 -0.85 -21.64
C PHE A 223 8.25 0.11 -22.35
N VAL A 224 7.27 0.67 -21.63
CA VAL A 224 6.19 1.47 -22.24
C VAL A 224 6.12 2.90 -21.75
N GLY A 225 6.97 3.27 -20.80
CA GLY A 225 6.89 4.55 -20.09
C GLY A 225 5.86 4.53 -18.95
N LEU A 226 6.07 5.36 -17.93
CA LEU A 226 5.26 5.35 -16.70
C LEU A 226 3.79 5.74 -16.98
N GLU A 227 3.55 6.70 -17.85
CA GLU A 227 2.20 7.15 -18.19
C GLU A 227 1.35 6.01 -18.76
N ASN A 228 1.90 5.24 -19.73
CA ASN A 228 1.20 4.13 -20.33
C ASN A 228 0.98 2.98 -19.34
N ALA A 229 2.01 2.64 -18.55
CA ALA A 229 1.90 1.60 -17.54
C ALA A 229 0.77 1.89 -16.52
N VAL A 230 0.66 3.12 -16.04
CA VAL A 230 -0.43 3.53 -15.12
C VAL A 230 -1.79 3.46 -15.81
N LYS A 231 -1.90 3.96 -17.05
CA LYS A 231 -3.16 3.92 -17.81
C LYS A 231 -3.63 2.50 -18.10
N GLU A 232 -2.72 1.60 -18.48
CA GLU A 232 -3.02 0.17 -18.69
C GLU A 232 -3.58 -0.45 -17.40
N MET A 233 -2.99 -0.17 -16.24
CA MET A 233 -3.48 -0.67 -14.95
C MET A 233 -4.85 -0.10 -14.58
N LEU A 234 -5.06 1.21 -14.81
CA LEU A 234 -6.36 1.86 -14.56
C LEU A 234 -7.50 1.25 -15.41
N VAL A 235 -7.22 0.87 -16.65
CA VAL A 235 -8.21 0.17 -17.51
C VAL A 235 -8.58 -1.18 -16.91
N LEU A 236 -7.62 -1.97 -16.45
CA LEU A 236 -7.86 -3.30 -15.90
C LEU A 236 -8.69 -3.31 -14.61
N ILE A 237 -8.52 -2.30 -13.75
CA ILE A 237 -9.25 -2.24 -12.48
C ILE A 237 -10.64 -1.60 -12.60
N LYS A 238 -10.92 -0.89 -13.69
CA LYS A 238 -12.23 -0.24 -13.90
C LYS A 238 -13.27 -1.17 -14.56
N GLY A 239 -12.82 -2.27 -15.14
CA GLY A 239 -13.65 -3.28 -15.81
C GLY A 239 -13.91 -2.91 -17.26
#